data_dc103d7c1e05684dccf948d46352ae77
#
_entry.id   dc103d7c1e05684dccf948d46352ae77
#
_cell.length_a   1.000
_cell.length_b   1.000
_cell.length_c   1.000
_cell.angle_alpha   90.00
_cell.angle_beta   90.00
_cell.angle_gamma   90.00
#
_symmetry.space_group_name_H-M   'P 1'
#
loop_
_entity.id
_entity.type
_entity.pdbx_description
1 polymer ?
#
loop_
_entity_poly.entity_id
_entity_poly.type
_entity_poly.pdbx_seq_one_letter_code
_entity_poly.pdbx_strand_id
1 'polypeptide(L)'
;MNNRTFYSALLCLILTLTASAQYKSEVWSPDNGDGTYTNPVINADYSDPDVCVGPSGEDYYMTASSFHCTPGLPILHSKDLVNWQIVGYALKNLYEGDNELLAHFSSRPQHGNGVWAPSIRYHQGQYYIYWGDPDFGVMMVKTKNGNPAGEWENPVCVIRGQGYIDTTPLWDDDGRCYLVNGWANSRSKFASVLTVREMSADGTKAIGQPVIVFDGNGTENRTCEGPKFYKRDGWYWILCPAGGVPTGFQLATRSKSPYGPYEHKIVLAQGKTSINGPHQGGWVHTKYGEDWFLHFQDKEAYGRVVHLNPVDWSTGWPVMGKKGEPVTTYKKPKSLGNTIVNPVESDEFNSPTMGLQWQWHGNYDEKFGVPTAFGTFRIYTYKLSKDWKNFWEVPNMLLQKTPADAFTVTTKLRFTSKADGQMGGLIMMGLDYAALMVKRTGSEFQLIQTTCTAADKGKAQTETVIATLKPTSVDKTDYKPGIHEDIFLRLTVKDSKVKFAWSQDGRKFKDAGDAFHMKEGKWIGAKFGFVSVETDPKCDRGWVDADWIRITQK
;
A
#
# COMPACT_ATOMS: atom_id res chain seq x y z
N MET A 1 -6.83 22.63 70.47
CA MET A 1 -6.18 23.30 69.29
C MET A 1 -5.75 22.22 68.33
N ASN A 2 -6.51 22.02 67.24
CA ASN A 2 -6.32 20.93 66.28
C ASN A 2 -5.54 21.44 65.06
N ASN A 3 -4.34 20.91 64.83
CA ASN A 3 -3.60 21.11 63.59
C ASN A 3 -4.01 20.02 62.59
N ARG A 4 -4.71 20.42 61.54
CA ARG A 4 -4.94 19.57 60.35
C ARG A 4 -3.89 19.92 59.32
N THR A 5 -2.98 18.99 59.07
CA THR A 5 -1.99 19.05 58.00
C THR A 5 -2.67 18.61 56.70
N PHE A 6 -2.76 19.50 55.72
CA PHE A 6 -3.20 19.18 54.34
C PHE A 6 -2.01 18.59 53.59
N TYR A 7 -2.15 17.32 53.14
CA TYR A 7 -1.26 16.72 52.14
C TYR A 7 -1.84 17.03 50.75
N SER A 8 -1.16 17.90 50.02
CA SER A 8 -1.40 18.10 48.61
C SER A 8 -0.73 16.97 47.85
N ALA A 9 -1.51 16.04 47.30
CA ALA A 9 -1.03 15.04 46.37
C ALA A 9 -0.82 15.67 44.97
N LEU A 10 0.43 15.89 44.62
CA LEU A 10 0.85 16.34 43.30
C LEU A 10 0.78 15.13 42.34
N LEU A 11 -0.30 15.03 41.55
CA LEU A 11 -0.46 14.00 40.52
C LEU A 11 0.44 14.38 39.32
N CYS A 12 1.65 13.87 39.28
CA CYS A 12 2.50 13.95 38.08
C CYS A 12 1.90 13.07 36.99
N LEU A 13 1.22 13.69 36.04
CA LEU A 13 0.83 13.05 34.78
C LEU A 13 2.12 12.84 33.95
N ILE A 14 2.71 11.66 34.03
CA ILE A 14 3.80 11.25 33.13
C ILE A 14 3.15 10.97 31.78
N LEU A 15 3.15 11.96 30.89
CA LEU A 15 2.96 11.75 29.46
C LEU A 15 4.15 10.94 28.95
N THR A 16 4.01 9.64 28.88
CA THR A 16 4.93 8.79 28.14
C THR A 16 4.70 9.08 26.65
N LEU A 17 5.46 10.04 26.13
CA LEU A 17 5.74 10.10 24.71
C LEU A 17 6.50 8.82 24.37
N THR A 18 5.79 7.81 23.87
CA THR A 18 6.43 6.69 23.19
C THR A 18 7.01 7.26 21.90
N ALA A 19 8.28 7.68 21.94
CA ALA A 19 9.06 7.86 20.74
C ALA A 19 9.05 6.48 20.04
N SER A 20 8.29 6.34 18.98
CA SER A 20 8.36 5.18 18.08
C SER A 20 9.83 5.06 17.71
N ALA A 21 10.46 3.93 18.09
CA ALA A 21 11.84 3.67 17.72
C ALA A 21 11.93 3.76 16.19
N GLN A 22 12.89 4.58 15.71
CA GLN A 22 13.09 4.78 14.28
C GLN A 22 13.52 3.45 13.68
N TYR A 23 12.67 2.89 12.83
CA TYR A 23 12.96 1.61 12.19
C TYR A 23 13.95 1.80 11.04
N LYS A 24 14.98 0.98 11.01
CA LYS A 24 15.93 0.87 9.91
C LYS A 24 15.83 -0.53 9.33
N SER A 25 15.53 -0.63 8.04
CA SER A 25 15.44 -1.90 7.32
C SER A 25 16.81 -2.57 7.21
N GLU A 26 16.82 -3.89 7.34
CA GLU A 26 18.00 -4.71 7.08
C GLU A 26 18.13 -5.12 5.61
N VAL A 27 17.06 -4.95 4.81
CA VAL A 27 17.01 -5.47 3.44
C VAL A 27 17.08 -4.38 2.38
N TRP A 28 16.60 -3.17 2.69
CA TRP A 28 16.68 -2.03 1.78
C TRP A 28 16.71 -0.70 2.52
N SER A 29 17.74 0.11 2.25
CA SER A 29 17.81 1.51 2.68
C SER A 29 18.31 2.37 1.53
N PRO A 30 17.55 3.40 1.09
CA PRO A 30 17.98 4.26 -0.01
C PRO A 30 19.07 5.25 0.38
N ASP A 31 19.18 5.61 1.66
CA ASP A 31 20.14 6.59 2.17
C ASP A 31 21.53 5.95 2.31
N ASN A 32 22.50 6.44 1.56
CA ASN A 32 23.86 5.90 1.56
C ASN A 32 24.69 6.37 2.79
N GLY A 33 24.19 7.31 3.59
CA GLY A 33 24.87 7.85 4.77
C GLY A 33 25.99 8.86 4.46
N ASP A 34 26.24 9.16 3.20
CA ASP A 34 27.30 10.07 2.71
C ASP A 34 26.77 11.37 2.07
N GLY A 35 25.46 11.64 2.25
CA GLY A 35 24.78 12.78 1.62
C GLY A 35 24.21 12.46 0.24
N THR A 36 24.27 11.20 -0.20
CA THR A 36 23.63 10.71 -1.42
C THR A 36 22.53 9.69 -1.11
N TYR A 37 21.68 9.43 -2.10
CA TYR A 37 20.70 8.35 -2.04
C TYR A 37 20.77 7.51 -3.31
N THR A 38 20.27 6.28 -3.22
CA THR A 38 20.13 5.34 -4.35
C THR A 38 18.66 4.98 -4.52
N ASN A 39 18.15 5.16 -5.75
CA ASN A 39 16.80 4.77 -6.12
C ASN A 39 16.63 3.23 -6.24
N PRO A 40 15.43 2.70 -5.92
CA PRO A 40 14.22 3.41 -5.51
C PRO A 40 14.31 3.92 -4.06
N VAL A 41 13.71 5.08 -3.77
CA VAL A 41 13.65 5.59 -2.38
C VAL A 41 12.70 4.76 -1.51
N ILE A 42 11.75 4.03 -2.12
CA ILE A 42 10.96 2.98 -1.46
C ILE A 42 10.95 1.76 -2.39
N ASN A 43 11.61 0.67 -1.98
CA ASN A 43 11.67 -0.58 -2.75
C ASN A 43 10.53 -1.52 -2.37
N ALA A 44 9.31 -1.00 -2.37
CA ALA A 44 8.07 -1.71 -2.10
C ALA A 44 6.94 -1.11 -2.95
N ASP A 45 5.86 -1.86 -3.11
CA ASP A 45 4.72 -1.48 -3.94
C ASP A 45 3.92 -0.31 -3.35
N TYR A 46 4.24 0.91 -3.77
CA TYR A 46 3.47 2.13 -3.52
C TYR A 46 3.10 2.77 -4.86
N SER A 47 2.15 2.13 -5.54
CA SER A 47 1.66 2.52 -6.86
C SER A 47 1.11 3.93 -6.89
N ASP A 48 1.36 4.66 -7.98
CA ASP A 48 0.77 5.97 -8.25
C ASP A 48 1.01 6.99 -7.12
N PRO A 49 2.26 7.16 -6.65
CA PRO A 49 2.54 8.01 -5.50
C PRO A 49 2.21 9.47 -5.79
N ASP A 50 1.59 10.14 -4.83
CA ASP A 50 1.48 11.60 -4.83
C ASP A 50 1.95 12.16 -3.49
N VAL A 51 2.53 13.34 -3.51
CA VAL A 51 3.20 13.94 -2.37
C VAL A 51 2.83 15.41 -2.23
N CYS A 52 2.70 15.86 -0.99
CA CYS A 52 2.55 17.28 -0.68
C CYS A 52 3.49 17.72 0.44
N VAL A 53 3.73 19.03 0.47
CA VAL A 53 4.50 19.70 1.53
C VAL A 53 3.55 20.07 2.66
N GLY A 54 3.93 19.78 3.89
CA GLY A 54 3.22 20.22 5.08
C GLY A 54 3.44 21.71 5.38
N PRO A 55 2.66 22.30 6.30
CA PRO A 55 2.66 23.74 6.56
C PRO A 55 4.01 24.28 7.09
N SER A 56 4.84 23.44 7.69
CA SER A 56 6.20 23.81 8.14
C SER A 56 7.18 24.01 6.97
N GLY A 57 6.87 23.45 5.79
CA GLY A 57 7.79 23.35 4.67
C GLY A 57 8.89 22.29 4.85
N GLU A 58 8.87 21.54 5.96
CA GLU A 58 9.89 20.52 6.32
C GLU A 58 9.34 19.11 6.37
N ASP A 59 8.03 18.99 6.35
CA ASP A 59 7.33 17.72 6.38
C ASP A 59 6.77 17.41 5.00
N TYR A 60 7.03 16.20 4.52
CA TYR A 60 6.50 15.70 3.26
C TYR A 60 5.60 14.52 3.57
N TYR A 61 4.40 14.54 3.00
CA TYR A 61 3.44 13.47 3.15
C TYR A 61 3.09 12.88 1.79
N MET A 62 3.19 11.57 1.68
CA MET A 62 2.90 10.80 0.47
C MET A 62 1.75 9.85 0.72
N THR A 63 0.90 9.68 -0.28
CA THR A 63 -0.09 8.60 -0.37
C THR A 63 0.09 7.81 -1.66
N ALA A 64 -0.55 6.65 -1.75
CA ALA A 64 -0.46 5.76 -2.91
C ALA A 64 -1.73 4.94 -3.09
N SER A 65 -1.93 4.34 -4.26
CA SER A 65 -3.01 3.39 -4.52
C SER A 65 -2.98 2.23 -3.54
N SER A 66 -4.13 1.84 -3.03
CA SER A 66 -4.29 0.67 -2.17
C SER A 66 -5.28 -0.35 -2.73
N PHE A 67 -5.98 0.02 -3.79
CA PHE A 67 -7.00 -0.79 -4.45
C PHE A 67 -8.00 -1.38 -3.45
N HIS A 68 -8.14 -2.69 -3.38
CA HIS A 68 -9.07 -3.40 -2.48
C HIS A 68 -8.51 -3.70 -1.09
N CYS A 69 -7.22 -3.41 -0.85
CA CYS A 69 -6.56 -3.75 0.42
C CYS A 69 -6.89 -2.74 1.53
N THR A 70 -7.11 -3.21 2.75
CA THR A 70 -7.38 -2.37 3.91
C THR A 70 -6.45 -2.65 5.10
N PRO A 71 -6.10 -1.60 5.88
CA PRO A 71 -6.46 -0.20 5.71
C PRO A 71 -5.96 0.37 4.37
N GLY A 72 -6.73 1.31 3.80
CA GLY A 72 -6.45 1.92 2.51
C GLY A 72 -5.89 3.34 2.61
N LEU A 73 -5.36 3.87 1.49
CA LEU A 73 -4.72 5.18 1.43
C LEU A 73 -3.59 5.31 2.47
N PRO A 74 -2.46 4.60 2.30
CA PRO A 74 -1.32 4.72 3.21
C PRO A 74 -0.83 6.16 3.26
N ILE A 75 -0.49 6.63 4.46
CA ILE A 75 0.15 7.91 4.68
C ILE A 75 1.59 7.66 5.10
N LEU A 76 2.52 8.10 4.25
CA LEU A 76 3.94 8.06 4.55
C LEU A 76 4.44 9.47 4.83
N HIS A 77 5.40 9.57 5.73
CA HIS A 77 6.02 10.83 6.14
C HIS A 77 7.53 10.77 5.90
N SER A 78 8.09 11.89 5.46
CA SER A 78 9.52 12.11 5.31
C SER A 78 9.90 13.54 5.68
N LYS A 79 11.16 13.73 6.11
CA LYS A 79 11.78 15.05 6.30
C LYS A 79 12.72 15.44 5.15
N ASP A 80 13.01 14.50 4.23
CA ASP A 80 14.05 14.69 3.20
C ASP A 80 13.72 14.04 1.85
N LEU A 81 12.49 13.52 1.67
CA LEU A 81 12.01 12.81 0.47
C LEU A 81 12.74 11.48 0.18
N VAL A 82 13.73 11.11 0.96
CA VAL A 82 14.52 9.87 0.81
C VAL A 82 14.16 8.85 1.88
N ASN A 83 14.09 9.30 3.13
CA ASN A 83 13.81 8.47 4.29
C ASN A 83 12.31 8.56 4.63
N TRP A 84 11.58 7.48 4.37
CA TRP A 84 10.13 7.41 4.52
C TRP A 84 9.71 6.45 5.62
N GLN A 85 8.67 6.78 6.35
CA GLN A 85 8.01 5.88 7.31
C GLN A 85 6.50 5.93 7.13
N ILE A 86 5.80 4.82 7.36
CA ILE A 86 4.34 4.79 7.40
C ILE A 86 3.90 5.40 8.73
N VAL A 87 3.02 6.40 8.69
CA VAL A 87 2.52 7.09 9.88
C VAL A 87 1.02 6.89 10.10
N GLY A 88 0.30 6.30 9.15
CA GLY A 88 -1.12 6.02 9.26
C GLY A 88 -1.75 5.62 7.93
N TYR A 89 -3.07 5.59 7.96
CA TYR A 89 -3.93 5.33 6.81
C TYR A 89 -5.14 6.25 6.85
N ALA A 90 -5.57 6.75 5.69
CA ALA A 90 -6.75 7.61 5.63
C ALA A 90 -8.07 6.82 5.66
N LEU A 91 -8.06 5.54 5.29
CA LEU A 91 -9.23 4.67 5.29
C LEU A 91 -8.97 3.44 6.17
N LYS A 92 -9.77 3.23 7.19
CA LYS A 92 -9.76 1.99 7.99
C LYS A 92 -10.32 0.82 7.18
N ASN A 93 -11.50 1.03 6.60
CA ASN A 93 -12.12 0.19 5.59
C ASN A 93 -12.49 1.03 4.37
N LEU A 94 -12.70 0.40 3.22
CA LEU A 94 -13.20 1.09 2.03
C LEU A 94 -14.67 1.46 2.26
N TYR A 95 -14.98 2.74 2.04
CA TYR A 95 -16.34 3.30 2.04
C TYR A 95 -17.10 3.23 3.38
N GLU A 96 -16.40 3.37 4.50
CA GLU A 96 -17.08 3.66 5.78
C GLU A 96 -17.93 4.94 5.62
N GLY A 97 -19.19 4.85 6.09
CA GLY A 97 -20.17 5.95 5.95
C GLY A 97 -21.13 5.81 4.75
N ASP A 98 -20.84 4.93 3.79
CA ASP A 98 -21.77 4.54 2.71
C ASP A 98 -22.11 3.05 2.84
N ASN A 99 -23.29 2.74 3.36
CA ASN A 99 -23.68 1.36 3.70
C ASN A 99 -23.72 0.43 2.47
N GLU A 100 -24.06 0.93 1.30
CA GLU A 100 -24.15 0.13 0.07
C GLU A 100 -22.74 -0.23 -0.44
N LEU A 101 -21.86 0.76 -0.53
CA LEU A 101 -20.48 0.55 -0.96
C LEU A 101 -19.69 -0.27 0.06
N LEU A 102 -19.86 0.00 1.35
CA LEU A 102 -19.24 -0.78 2.41
C LEU A 102 -19.66 -2.26 2.33
N ALA A 103 -20.93 -2.56 2.14
CA ALA A 103 -21.43 -3.92 1.98
C ALA A 103 -20.86 -4.58 0.71
N HIS A 104 -20.78 -3.85 -0.41
CA HIS A 104 -20.17 -4.35 -1.65
C HIS A 104 -18.72 -4.77 -1.45
N PHE A 105 -17.88 -3.91 -0.87
CA PHE A 105 -16.47 -4.18 -0.64
C PHE A 105 -16.20 -5.16 0.51
N SER A 106 -17.18 -5.39 1.39
CA SER A 106 -17.08 -6.38 2.49
C SER A 106 -17.59 -7.78 2.10
N SER A 107 -18.28 -7.91 0.97
CA SER A 107 -18.81 -9.20 0.50
C SER A 107 -17.72 -10.19 0.10
N ARG A 108 -16.63 -9.68 -0.47
CA ARG A 108 -15.43 -10.41 -0.92
C ARG A 108 -14.32 -9.43 -1.30
N PRO A 109 -13.05 -9.87 -1.46
CA PRO A 109 -12.01 -9.05 -2.06
C PRO A 109 -12.42 -8.55 -3.44
N GLN A 110 -12.42 -7.24 -3.64
CA GLN A 110 -12.78 -6.61 -4.92
C GLN A 110 -11.51 -6.32 -5.72
N HIS A 111 -10.79 -7.37 -6.09
CA HIS A 111 -9.47 -7.29 -6.72
C HIS A 111 -9.38 -6.29 -7.85
N GLY A 112 -8.46 -5.33 -7.73
CA GLY A 112 -8.21 -4.31 -8.73
C GLY A 112 -9.25 -3.18 -8.76
N ASN A 113 -10.23 -3.15 -7.86
CA ASN A 113 -11.18 -2.06 -7.65
C ASN A 113 -10.83 -1.26 -6.38
N GLY A 114 -11.59 -0.25 -6.05
CA GLY A 114 -11.41 0.58 -4.86
C GLY A 114 -10.55 1.80 -5.12
N VAL A 115 -9.45 1.95 -4.38
CA VAL A 115 -8.62 3.17 -4.42
C VAL A 115 -7.62 3.15 -5.57
N TRP A 116 -7.88 3.93 -6.61
CA TRP A 116 -6.98 4.14 -7.75
C TRP A 116 -6.34 5.52 -7.70
N ALA A 117 -5.03 5.58 -7.92
CA ALA A 117 -4.21 6.76 -8.16
C ALA A 117 -4.63 8.03 -7.42
N PRO A 118 -4.46 8.07 -6.09
CA PRO A 118 -4.89 9.20 -5.29
C PRO A 118 -4.01 10.43 -5.51
N SER A 119 -4.54 11.58 -5.11
CA SER A 119 -3.77 12.81 -4.93
C SER A 119 -3.93 13.33 -3.51
N ILE A 120 -2.84 13.86 -2.92
CA ILE A 120 -2.84 14.48 -1.59
C ILE A 120 -2.51 15.96 -1.70
N ARG A 121 -3.30 16.82 -1.04
CA ARG A 121 -3.10 18.27 -1.01
C ARG A 121 -3.33 18.82 0.39
N TYR A 122 -2.51 19.80 0.78
CA TYR A 122 -2.73 20.60 1.98
C TYR A 122 -3.42 21.90 1.59
N HIS A 123 -4.57 22.19 2.21
CA HIS A 123 -5.33 23.41 1.97
C HIS A 123 -6.05 23.87 3.26
N GLN A 124 -5.89 25.13 3.62
CA GLN A 124 -6.59 25.78 4.75
C GLN A 124 -6.57 24.96 6.05
N GLY A 125 -5.38 24.43 6.42
CA GLY A 125 -5.22 23.71 7.68
C GLY A 125 -5.59 22.23 7.64
N GLN A 126 -6.03 21.71 6.51
CA GLN A 126 -6.45 20.32 6.33
C GLN A 126 -5.67 19.64 5.20
N TYR A 127 -5.51 18.31 5.31
CA TYR A 127 -5.08 17.49 4.19
C TYR A 127 -6.29 16.86 3.54
N TYR A 128 -6.32 16.89 2.21
CA TYR A 128 -7.33 16.31 1.35
C TYR A 128 -6.71 15.23 0.50
N ILE A 129 -7.39 14.10 0.37
CA ILE A 129 -7.04 13.06 -0.60
C ILE A 129 -8.24 12.84 -1.51
N TYR A 130 -7.99 12.91 -2.82
CA TYR A 130 -8.97 12.56 -3.85
C TYR A 130 -8.49 11.33 -4.58
N TRP A 131 -9.42 10.46 -4.97
CA TRP A 131 -9.12 9.34 -5.85
C TRP A 131 -10.30 9.06 -6.78
N GLY A 132 -10.02 8.44 -7.93
CA GLY A 132 -11.04 7.89 -8.78
C GLY A 132 -11.33 6.44 -8.37
N ASP A 133 -12.59 6.15 -8.03
CA ASP A 133 -13.10 4.80 -8.11
C ASP A 133 -13.75 4.64 -9.48
N PRO A 134 -13.19 3.79 -10.38
CA PRO A 134 -13.67 3.73 -11.76
C PRO A 134 -15.11 3.23 -11.90
N ASP A 135 -15.65 2.56 -10.89
CA ASP A 135 -17.01 2.04 -10.90
C ASP A 135 -18.04 3.00 -10.28
N PHE A 136 -17.63 3.88 -9.34
CA PHE A 136 -18.54 4.70 -8.55
C PHE A 136 -18.35 6.21 -8.73
N GLY A 137 -17.13 6.69 -9.01
CA GLY A 137 -16.87 8.10 -9.24
C GLY A 137 -15.64 8.68 -8.55
N VAL A 138 -15.65 9.99 -8.35
CA VAL A 138 -14.57 10.69 -7.63
C VAL A 138 -14.89 10.73 -6.15
N MET A 139 -13.99 10.15 -5.38
CA MET A 139 -14.07 10.10 -3.94
C MET A 139 -13.11 11.10 -3.31
N MET A 140 -13.43 11.57 -2.11
CA MET A 140 -12.60 12.47 -1.33
C MET A 140 -12.67 12.12 0.16
N VAL A 141 -11.54 12.29 0.84
CA VAL A 141 -11.43 12.23 2.30
C VAL A 141 -10.54 13.37 2.78
N LYS A 142 -10.79 13.90 3.98
CA LYS A 142 -9.94 14.93 4.60
C LYS A 142 -9.66 14.61 6.06
N THR A 143 -8.58 15.19 6.58
CA THR A 143 -8.23 15.06 8.00
C THR A 143 -9.29 15.71 8.90
N LYS A 144 -9.53 15.16 10.10
CA LYS A 144 -10.43 15.79 11.08
C LYS A 144 -9.84 17.04 11.74
N ASN A 145 -8.53 17.07 11.94
CA ASN A 145 -7.84 18.09 12.72
C ASN A 145 -6.52 18.57 12.10
N GLY A 146 -6.32 18.37 10.79
CA GLY A 146 -5.11 18.80 10.09
C GLY A 146 -3.87 17.94 10.36
N ASN A 147 -4.00 16.81 11.04
CA ASN A 147 -2.89 15.86 11.27
C ASN A 147 -3.04 14.64 10.36
N PRO A 148 -2.18 14.46 9.35
CA PRO A 148 -2.31 13.33 8.41
C PRO A 148 -1.95 11.97 9.04
N ALA A 149 -1.21 11.95 10.15
CA ALA A 149 -0.98 10.74 10.95
C ALA A 149 -2.10 10.45 11.96
N GLY A 150 -3.13 11.31 12.04
CA GLY A 150 -4.25 11.21 12.95
C GLY A 150 -5.50 10.63 12.30
N GLU A 151 -6.65 11.12 12.76
CA GLU A 151 -7.95 10.68 12.26
C GLU A 151 -8.37 11.43 10.98
N TRP A 152 -9.00 10.70 10.08
CA TRP A 152 -9.62 11.17 8.86
C TRP A 152 -11.15 11.10 8.96
N GLU A 153 -11.85 11.93 8.21
CA GLU A 153 -13.30 11.85 8.07
C GLU A 153 -13.69 10.62 7.25
N ASN A 154 -14.97 10.27 7.24
CA ASN A 154 -15.46 9.24 6.32
C ASN A 154 -15.37 9.75 4.88
N PRO A 155 -15.07 8.87 3.90
CA PRO A 155 -14.99 9.26 2.50
C PRO A 155 -16.35 9.71 1.97
N VAL A 156 -16.34 10.69 1.07
CA VAL A 156 -17.53 11.18 0.37
C VAL A 156 -17.33 11.08 -1.14
N CYS A 157 -18.39 10.75 -1.87
CA CYS A 157 -18.39 10.78 -3.32
C CYS A 157 -18.74 12.20 -3.81
N VAL A 158 -17.74 12.92 -4.32
CA VAL A 158 -17.91 14.31 -4.79
C VAL A 158 -18.42 14.41 -6.23
N ILE A 159 -18.22 13.36 -7.04
CA ILE A 159 -18.76 13.22 -8.40
C ILE A 159 -19.15 11.77 -8.61
N ARG A 160 -20.44 11.48 -8.78
CA ARG A 160 -20.91 10.13 -9.13
C ARG A 160 -20.77 9.88 -10.63
N GLY A 161 -20.39 8.67 -11.00
CA GLY A 161 -20.29 8.22 -12.39
C GLY A 161 -19.16 7.23 -12.60
N GLN A 162 -19.22 6.47 -13.70
CA GLN A 162 -18.21 5.48 -14.03
C GLN A 162 -17.09 6.07 -14.89
N GLY A 163 -15.89 5.52 -14.77
CA GLY A 163 -14.76 5.82 -15.62
C GLY A 163 -13.82 6.90 -15.09
N TYR A 164 -14.15 7.61 -14.03
CA TYR A 164 -13.26 8.60 -13.41
C TYR A 164 -12.04 7.93 -12.78
N ILE A 165 -10.84 8.38 -13.16
CA ILE A 165 -9.58 7.94 -12.55
C ILE A 165 -8.64 9.13 -12.32
N ASP A 166 -7.66 8.95 -11.42
CA ASP A 166 -6.47 9.80 -11.30
C ASP A 166 -6.80 11.28 -11.03
N THR A 167 -7.64 11.52 -10.08
CA THR A 167 -8.20 12.86 -9.82
C THR A 167 -7.28 13.72 -8.98
N THR A 168 -7.10 15.01 -9.36
CA THR A 168 -6.28 15.95 -8.60
C THR A 168 -6.96 17.32 -8.53
N PRO A 169 -7.22 17.85 -7.31
CA PRO A 169 -7.72 19.20 -7.12
C PRO A 169 -6.59 20.23 -7.20
N LEU A 170 -6.94 21.44 -7.61
CA LEU A 170 -6.13 22.65 -7.52
C LEU A 170 -6.97 23.77 -6.95
N TRP A 171 -6.63 24.25 -5.76
CA TRP A 171 -7.12 25.52 -5.23
C TRP A 171 -6.28 26.65 -5.80
N ASP A 172 -6.93 27.55 -6.51
CA ASP A 172 -6.30 28.68 -7.20
C ASP A 172 -6.20 29.92 -6.29
N ASP A 173 -5.32 30.86 -6.65
CA ASP A 173 -5.08 32.09 -5.91
C ASP A 173 -6.31 33.03 -5.86
N ASP A 174 -7.26 32.84 -6.79
CA ASP A 174 -8.52 33.59 -6.83
C ASP A 174 -9.64 32.98 -5.96
N GLY A 175 -9.32 31.92 -5.21
CA GLY A 175 -10.26 31.20 -4.34
C GLY A 175 -11.14 30.17 -5.01
N ARG A 176 -10.99 29.96 -6.33
CA ARG A 176 -11.67 28.87 -7.04
C ARG A 176 -10.93 27.55 -6.87
N CYS A 177 -11.66 26.47 -7.00
CA CYS A 177 -11.12 25.12 -7.01
C CYS A 177 -11.41 24.45 -8.35
N TYR A 178 -10.41 23.78 -8.92
CA TYR A 178 -10.52 23.01 -10.14
C TYR A 178 -10.13 21.56 -9.89
N LEU A 179 -10.73 20.63 -10.62
CA LEU A 179 -10.39 19.21 -10.58
C LEU A 179 -10.00 18.73 -11.97
N VAL A 180 -8.82 18.15 -12.10
CA VAL A 180 -8.43 17.40 -13.31
C VAL A 180 -8.63 15.91 -13.07
N ASN A 181 -9.01 15.16 -14.10
CA ASN A 181 -9.10 13.70 -14.07
C ASN A 181 -8.78 13.07 -15.42
N GLY A 182 -8.35 11.80 -15.38
CA GLY A 182 -8.28 10.89 -16.50
C GLY A 182 -9.52 9.99 -16.61
N TRP A 183 -9.53 9.09 -17.61
CA TRP A 183 -10.69 8.24 -17.92
C TRP A 183 -10.26 6.79 -18.17
N ALA A 184 -10.91 5.84 -17.51
CA ALA A 184 -10.67 4.41 -17.64
C ALA A 184 -11.46 3.81 -18.80
N ASN A 185 -10.79 3.41 -19.89
CA ASN A 185 -11.41 2.80 -21.06
C ASN A 185 -12.32 1.60 -20.72
N SER A 186 -11.96 0.83 -19.72
CA SER A 186 -12.73 -0.35 -19.29
C SER A 186 -14.16 -0.01 -18.83
N ARG A 187 -14.42 1.23 -18.38
CA ARG A 187 -15.71 1.71 -17.88
C ARG A 187 -16.32 2.77 -18.80
N SER A 188 -15.57 3.81 -19.16
CA SER A 188 -16.05 4.92 -20.00
C SER A 188 -16.08 4.62 -21.50
N LYS A 189 -15.39 3.54 -21.95
CA LYS A 189 -15.20 3.17 -23.37
C LYS A 189 -14.35 4.15 -24.18
N PHE A 190 -13.66 5.06 -23.51
CA PHE A 190 -12.62 5.94 -24.05
C PHE A 190 -11.53 6.15 -23.00
N ALA A 191 -10.35 6.57 -23.44
CA ALA A 191 -9.18 6.87 -22.59
C ALA A 191 -8.30 7.91 -23.28
N SER A 192 -7.14 8.18 -22.69
CA SER A 192 -6.12 9.09 -23.22
C SER A 192 -6.58 10.56 -23.33
N VAL A 193 -7.61 10.93 -22.59
CA VAL A 193 -8.10 12.32 -22.50
C VAL A 193 -8.09 12.77 -21.04
N LEU A 194 -7.71 14.04 -20.83
CA LEU A 194 -7.79 14.70 -19.53
C LEU A 194 -8.89 15.75 -19.57
N THR A 195 -9.70 15.78 -18.50
CA THR A 195 -10.76 16.77 -18.34
C THR A 195 -10.53 17.61 -17.10
N VAL A 196 -10.83 18.92 -17.19
CA VAL A 196 -10.85 19.85 -16.06
C VAL A 196 -12.26 20.34 -15.85
N ARG A 197 -12.67 20.50 -14.60
CA ARG A 197 -13.94 21.14 -14.19
C ARG A 197 -13.75 22.00 -12.96
N GLU A 198 -14.65 22.94 -12.77
CA GLU A 198 -14.71 23.75 -11.55
C GLU A 198 -15.44 22.99 -10.44
N MET A 199 -14.92 23.14 -9.24
CA MET A 199 -15.45 22.60 -7.98
C MET A 199 -15.92 23.75 -7.10
N SER A 200 -16.77 23.47 -6.12
CA SER A 200 -17.01 24.40 -5.01
C SER A 200 -15.69 24.80 -4.35
N ALA A 201 -15.61 26.01 -3.80
CA ALA A 201 -14.38 26.55 -3.21
C ALA A 201 -13.77 25.65 -2.12
N ASP A 202 -14.61 24.89 -1.41
CA ASP A 202 -14.19 23.90 -0.41
C ASP A 202 -13.76 22.53 -1.02
N GLY A 203 -13.86 22.38 -2.35
CA GLY A 203 -13.50 21.15 -3.07
C GLY A 203 -14.49 19.99 -2.95
N THR A 204 -15.60 20.15 -2.22
CA THR A 204 -16.48 19.02 -1.86
C THR A 204 -17.52 18.68 -2.92
N LYS A 205 -17.73 19.54 -3.94
CA LYS A 205 -18.79 19.39 -4.92
C LYS A 205 -18.39 19.91 -6.29
N ALA A 206 -18.68 19.16 -7.34
CA ALA A 206 -18.56 19.65 -8.72
C ALA A 206 -19.65 20.69 -9.01
N ILE A 207 -19.28 21.85 -9.60
CA ILE A 207 -20.21 22.92 -10.00
C ILE A 207 -20.15 23.20 -11.49
N GLY A 208 -19.04 22.92 -12.17
CA GLY A 208 -18.85 23.13 -13.60
C GLY A 208 -18.98 21.85 -14.43
N GLN A 209 -19.18 22.04 -15.75
CA GLN A 209 -19.10 20.94 -16.71
C GLN A 209 -17.62 20.57 -16.97
N PRO A 210 -17.32 19.29 -17.28
CA PRO A 210 -15.96 18.90 -17.67
C PRO A 210 -15.62 19.46 -19.06
N VAL A 211 -14.39 19.95 -19.18
CA VAL A 211 -13.81 20.40 -20.46
C VAL A 211 -12.61 19.53 -20.77
N ILE A 212 -12.53 18.94 -21.97
CA ILE A 212 -11.32 18.25 -22.43
C ILE A 212 -10.23 19.29 -22.61
N VAL A 213 -9.13 19.13 -21.88
CA VAL A 213 -7.98 20.03 -21.92
C VAL A 213 -6.76 19.41 -22.60
N PHE A 214 -6.73 18.08 -22.70
CA PHE A 214 -5.69 17.33 -23.40
C PHE A 214 -6.27 16.06 -24.01
N ASP A 215 -5.89 15.76 -25.26
CA ASP A 215 -6.27 14.54 -25.97
C ASP A 215 -5.02 13.90 -26.59
N GLY A 216 -4.62 12.74 -26.06
CA GLY A 216 -3.49 11.96 -26.53
C GLY A 216 -3.84 10.95 -27.61
N ASN A 217 -5.13 10.80 -27.98
CA ASN A 217 -5.56 9.84 -28.99
C ASN A 217 -4.98 10.18 -30.37
N GLY A 218 -4.54 9.16 -31.10
CA GLY A 218 -3.94 9.34 -32.42
C GLY A 218 -2.53 9.96 -32.42
N THR A 219 -1.91 10.12 -31.24
CA THR A 219 -0.57 10.65 -31.05
C THR A 219 0.33 9.67 -30.30
N GLU A 220 1.61 10.01 -30.12
CA GLU A 220 2.54 9.28 -29.25
C GLU A 220 2.11 9.31 -27.75
N ASN A 221 1.27 10.28 -27.37
CA ASN A 221 0.79 10.49 -26.01
C ASN A 221 -0.44 9.64 -25.65
N ARG A 222 -0.72 8.59 -26.42
CA ARG A 222 -1.77 7.62 -26.07
C ARG A 222 -1.55 7.06 -24.66
N THR A 223 -2.62 6.59 -24.01
CA THR A 223 -2.63 6.21 -22.60
C THR A 223 -2.21 7.34 -21.66
N CYS A 224 -2.51 8.61 -22.04
CA CYS A 224 -2.35 9.73 -21.15
C CYS A 224 -3.35 9.61 -19.99
N GLU A 225 -2.80 9.57 -18.78
CA GLU A 225 -3.54 9.36 -17.52
C GLU A 225 -2.78 10.02 -16.36
N GLY A 226 -3.09 9.74 -15.09
CA GLY A 226 -2.32 10.17 -13.93
C GLY A 226 -2.10 11.67 -13.75
N PRO A 227 -3.04 12.57 -14.13
CA PRO A 227 -2.75 14.01 -14.12
C PRO A 227 -2.58 14.52 -12.69
N LYS A 228 -1.51 15.32 -12.46
CA LYS A 228 -1.29 16.09 -11.24
C LYS A 228 -1.32 17.57 -11.59
N PHE A 229 -2.19 18.33 -10.91
CA PHE A 229 -2.52 19.72 -11.24
C PHE A 229 -1.80 20.69 -10.30
N TYR A 230 -1.07 21.64 -10.90
CA TYR A 230 -0.28 22.64 -10.18
C TYR A 230 -0.41 24.03 -10.81
N LYS A 231 -0.04 25.07 -10.04
CA LYS A 231 0.16 26.43 -10.54
C LYS A 231 1.55 26.92 -10.15
N ARG A 232 2.31 27.45 -11.13
CA ARG A 232 3.63 28.03 -10.92
C ARG A 232 3.93 29.12 -11.94
N ASP A 233 4.44 30.25 -11.49
CA ASP A 233 4.89 31.38 -12.33
C ASP A 233 3.81 31.87 -13.29
N GLY A 234 2.55 31.89 -12.85
CA GLY A 234 1.39 32.30 -13.63
C GLY A 234 1.00 31.33 -14.75
N TRP A 235 1.46 30.07 -14.68
CA TRP A 235 1.04 28.97 -15.54
C TRP A 235 0.31 27.89 -14.74
N TYR A 236 -0.72 27.31 -15.35
CA TYR A 236 -1.33 26.06 -14.93
C TYR A 236 -0.54 24.91 -15.55
N TRP A 237 -0.14 23.95 -14.73
CA TRP A 237 0.64 22.80 -15.12
C TRP A 237 -0.12 21.52 -14.84
N ILE A 238 -0.22 20.64 -15.83
CA ILE A 238 -0.67 19.27 -15.62
C ILE A 238 0.53 18.36 -15.92
N LEU A 239 1.02 17.66 -14.89
CA LEU A 239 2.05 16.64 -15.03
C LEU A 239 1.33 15.29 -15.16
N CYS A 240 1.54 14.59 -16.28
CA CYS A 240 0.84 13.33 -16.56
C CYS A 240 1.72 12.37 -17.33
N PRO A 241 1.68 11.06 -17.05
CA PRO A 241 2.34 10.07 -17.87
C PRO A 241 1.57 9.78 -19.15
N ALA A 242 2.29 9.24 -20.16
CA ALA A 242 1.72 8.68 -21.37
C ALA A 242 2.59 7.50 -21.87
N GLY A 243 2.13 6.76 -22.87
CA GLY A 243 2.87 5.65 -23.47
C GLY A 243 2.71 4.30 -22.75
N GLY A 244 1.94 4.24 -21.67
CA GLY A 244 1.64 3.04 -20.88
C GLY A 244 2.70 2.74 -19.81
N VAL A 245 2.30 1.99 -18.78
CA VAL A 245 3.08 1.75 -17.55
C VAL A 245 4.48 1.16 -17.81
N PRO A 246 4.67 0.10 -18.61
CA PRO A 246 6.00 -0.51 -18.77
C PRO A 246 6.96 0.30 -19.64
N THR A 247 6.45 1.15 -20.54
CA THR A 247 7.24 1.77 -21.62
C THR A 247 7.03 3.28 -21.77
N GLY A 248 6.23 3.86 -20.87
CA GLY A 248 5.81 5.25 -20.95
C GLY A 248 6.86 6.25 -20.51
N PHE A 249 6.42 7.48 -20.45
CA PHE A 249 7.21 8.66 -20.12
C PHE A 249 6.32 9.69 -19.41
N GLN A 250 6.95 10.66 -18.76
CA GLN A 250 6.26 11.75 -18.09
C GLN A 250 6.17 12.98 -18.99
N LEU A 251 4.95 13.47 -19.20
CA LEU A 251 4.66 14.75 -19.82
C LEU A 251 4.56 15.85 -18.77
N ALA A 252 4.95 17.05 -19.14
CA ALA A 252 4.47 18.29 -18.55
C ALA A 252 3.64 19.03 -19.59
N THR A 253 2.45 19.48 -19.21
CA THR A 253 1.62 20.35 -20.04
C THR A 253 1.40 21.67 -19.31
N ARG A 254 1.29 22.80 -20.03
CA ARG A 254 1.07 24.11 -19.41
C ARG A 254 0.12 25.00 -20.22
N SER A 255 -0.62 25.86 -19.51
CA SER A 255 -1.51 26.87 -20.09
C SER A 255 -1.58 28.12 -19.22
N LYS A 256 -2.06 29.23 -19.78
CA LYS A 256 -2.41 30.46 -19.04
C LYS A 256 -3.83 30.41 -18.45
N SER A 257 -4.62 29.41 -18.80
CA SER A 257 -5.96 29.17 -18.30
C SER A 257 -6.10 27.74 -17.80
N PRO A 258 -6.87 27.47 -16.72
CA PRO A 258 -7.10 26.10 -16.26
C PRO A 258 -7.81 25.23 -17.31
N TYR A 259 -8.49 25.85 -18.27
CA TYR A 259 -9.21 25.18 -19.36
C TYR A 259 -8.43 25.10 -20.67
N GLY A 260 -7.14 25.50 -20.68
CA GLY A 260 -6.31 25.44 -21.86
C GLY A 260 -6.43 26.66 -22.80
N PRO A 261 -5.92 26.54 -24.03
CA PRO A 261 -5.23 25.37 -24.58
C PRO A 261 -3.89 25.09 -23.90
N TYR A 262 -3.51 23.81 -23.80
CA TYR A 262 -2.26 23.38 -23.21
C TYR A 262 -1.22 23.02 -24.28
N GLU A 263 -0.01 23.56 -24.16
CA GLU A 263 1.16 23.06 -24.85
C GLU A 263 1.85 21.99 -23.98
N HIS A 264 2.62 21.08 -24.57
CA HIS A 264 3.20 19.95 -23.83
C HIS A 264 4.63 19.62 -24.26
N LYS A 265 5.35 18.92 -23.36
CA LYS A 265 6.70 18.41 -23.58
C LYS A 265 6.93 17.14 -22.76
N ILE A 266 7.68 16.18 -23.33
CA ILE A 266 8.24 15.04 -22.56
C ILE A 266 9.34 15.59 -21.66
N VAL A 267 9.26 15.31 -20.35
CA VAL A 267 10.18 15.86 -19.34
C VAL A 267 10.95 14.78 -18.57
N LEU A 268 10.52 13.51 -18.69
CA LEU A 268 11.23 12.35 -18.14
C LEU A 268 10.88 11.11 -18.97
N ALA A 269 11.88 10.38 -19.42
CA ALA A 269 11.74 9.11 -20.12
C ALA A 269 12.88 8.16 -19.70
N GLN A 270 12.72 6.86 -19.88
CA GLN A 270 13.72 5.86 -19.50
C GLN A 270 15.13 6.19 -20.02
N GLY A 271 15.24 6.63 -21.26
CA GLY A 271 16.52 6.90 -21.90
C GLY A 271 17.43 5.68 -21.89
N LYS A 272 18.66 5.86 -21.39
CA LYS A 272 19.68 4.79 -21.32
C LYS A 272 19.68 4.06 -19.96
N THR A 273 18.74 4.37 -19.06
CA THR A 273 18.70 3.78 -17.72
C THR A 273 17.94 2.46 -17.71
N SER A 274 18.07 1.70 -16.61
CA SER A 274 17.27 0.50 -16.35
C SER A 274 15.91 0.82 -15.71
N ILE A 275 15.61 2.12 -15.46
CA ILE A 275 14.35 2.55 -14.83
C ILE A 275 13.34 2.76 -15.96
N ASN A 276 12.59 1.71 -16.27
CA ASN A 276 11.59 1.69 -17.34
C ASN A 276 10.35 2.48 -16.94
N GLY A 277 9.68 3.03 -17.96
CA GLY A 277 8.36 3.63 -17.85
C GLY A 277 8.20 4.57 -16.66
N PRO A 278 9.04 5.62 -16.45
CA PRO A 278 8.85 6.56 -15.35
C PRO A 278 7.44 7.12 -15.46
N HIS A 279 6.58 6.77 -14.50
CA HIS A 279 5.15 6.88 -14.64
C HIS A 279 4.55 7.46 -13.37
N GLN A 280 3.61 8.36 -13.53
CA GLN A 280 2.71 8.89 -12.52
C GLN A 280 3.36 9.22 -11.16
N GLY A 281 3.34 10.48 -10.78
CA GLY A 281 3.98 10.91 -9.55
C GLY A 281 3.67 12.35 -9.17
N GLY A 282 4.23 12.80 -8.05
CA GLY A 282 4.04 14.12 -7.49
C GLY A 282 5.30 14.99 -7.56
N TRP A 283 5.11 16.28 -7.88
CA TRP A 283 6.13 17.30 -7.81
C TRP A 283 6.10 18.02 -6.46
N VAL A 284 7.29 18.30 -5.93
CA VAL A 284 7.50 19.04 -4.67
C VAL A 284 8.45 20.20 -4.92
N HIS A 285 8.08 21.39 -4.47
CA HIS A 285 8.97 22.51 -4.27
C HIS A 285 9.32 22.62 -2.79
N THR A 286 10.61 22.49 -2.46
CA THR A 286 11.07 22.53 -1.07
C THR A 286 11.25 23.97 -0.59
N LYS A 287 11.18 24.20 0.71
CA LYS A 287 11.49 25.52 1.31
C LYS A 287 12.93 25.99 1.07
N TYR A 288 13.81 25.09 0.63
CA TYR A 288 15.20 25.39 0.28
C TYR A 288 15.38 25.80 -1.18
N GLY A 289 14.29 25.95 -1.94
CA GLY A 289 14.30 26.35 -3.35
C GLY A 289 14.72 25.22 -4.30
N GLU A 290 14.60 23.97 -3.90
CA GLU A 290 14.84 22.82 -4.73
C GLU A 290 13.53 22.19 -5.20
N ASP A 291 13.52 21.65 -6.40
CA ASP A 291 12.37 20.99 -7.00
C ASP A 291 12.66 19.50 -7.18
N TRP A 292 11.72 18.65 -6.78
CA TRP A 292 11.85 17.21 -6.82
C TRP A 292 10.59 16.55 -7.35
N PHE A 293 10.73 15.38 -7.97
CA PHE A 293 9.65 14.59 -8.52
C PHE A 293 9.74 13.13 -8.04
N LEU A 294 8.69 12.66 -7.37
CA LEU A 294 8.51 11.25 -7.05
C LEU A 294 7.69 10.61 -8.16
N HIS A 295 8.07 9.40 -8.59
CA HIS A 295 7.30 8.60 -9.54
C HIS A 295 7.51 7.12 -9.26
N PHE A 296 6.73 6.25 -9.86
CA PHE A 296 6.99 4.82 -9.75
C PHE A 296 7.68 4.23 -10.98
N GLN A 297 8.31 3.08 -10.76
CA GLN A 297 8.72 2.11 -11.77
C GLN A 297 7.96 0.81 -11.53
N ASP A 298 7.39 0.21 -12.58
CA ASP A 298 6.78 -1.12 -12.49
C ASP A 298 7.89 -2.19 -12.51
N LYS A 299 7.97 -2.98 -11.42
CA LYS A 299 8.91 -4.10 -11.26
C LYS A 299 8.19 -5.44 -11.24
N GLU A 300 7.14 -5.58 -12.05
CA GLU A 300 6.37 -6.82 -12.20
C GLU A 300 5.89 -7.38 -10.84
N ALA A 301 6.32 -8.59 -10.47
CA ALA A 301 5.91 -9.24 -9.23
C ALA A 301 6.19 -8.44 -7.95
N TYR A 302 7.20 -7.56 -7.95
CA TYR A 302 7.51 -6.69 -6.80
C TYR A 302 6.58 -5.48 -6.72
N GLY A 303 5.78 -5.22 -7.77
CA GLY A 303 4.90 -4.08 -7.87
C GLY A 303 5.60 -2.80 -8.28
N ARG A 304 5.03 -1.67 -7.89
CA ARG A 304 5.43 -0.34 -8.35
C ARG A 304 6.23 0.39 -7.29
N VAL A 305 7.55 0.36 -7.43
CA VAL A 305 8.52 0.96 -6.49
C VAL A 305 8.70 2.45 -6.75
N VAL A 306 9.01 3.24 -5.71
CA VAL A 306 9.03 4.71 -5.79
C VAL A 306 10.45 5.23 -5.99
N HIS A 307 10.62 6.08 -6.99
CA HIS A 307 11.86 6.78 -7.32
C HIS A 307 11.75 8.27 -7.03
N LEU A 308 12.88 8.90 -6.73
CA LEU A 308 13.01 10.34 -6.54
C LEU A 308 13.96 10.91 -7.60
N ASN A 309 13.56 11.99 -8.26
CA ASN A 309 14.37 12.68 -9.25
C ASN A 309 14.42 14.19 -8.97
N PRO A 310 15.58 14.88 -9.19
CA PRO A 310 15.64 16.34 -9.19
C PRO A 310 14.85 16.90 -10.39
N VAL A 311 14.38 18.14 -10.27
CA VAL A 311 13.69 18.85 -11.36
C VAL A 311 14.39 20.17 -11.66
N ASP A 312 14.72 20.40 -12.92
CA ASP A 312 15.36 21.62 -13.44
C ASP A 312 14.36 22.44 -14.26
N TRP A 313 14.06 23.65 -13.81
CA TRP A 313 13.16 24.61 -14.46
C TRP A 313 13.88 25.65 -15.35
N SER A 314 15.21 25.55 -15.50
CA SER A 314 16.03 26.57 -16.23
C SER A 314 15.60 26.77 -17.69
N THR A 315 14.96 25.78 -18.30
CA THR A 315 14.43 25.85 -19.66
C THR A 315 13.00 26.40 -19.75
N GLY A 316 12.39 26.76 -18.61
CA GLY A 316 10.96 27.10 -18.54
C GLY A 316 10.04 25.87 -18.58
N TRP A 317 10.61 24.65 -18.47
CA TRP A 317 9.92 23.37 -18.36
C TRP A 317 10.55 22.52 -17.24
N PRO A 318 9.76 21.70 -16.55
CA PRO A 318 10.27 20.86 -15.44
C PRO A 318 11.02 19.64 -15.97
N VAL A 319 12.25 19.82 -16.41
CA VAL A 319 13.08 18.69 -16.87
C VAL A 319 13.50 17.87 -15.66
N MET A 320 13.03 16.63 -15.57
CA MET A 320 13.22 15.75 -14.43
C MET A 320 14.45 14.84 -14.61
N GLY A 321 15.05 14.45 -13.49
CA GLY A 321 16.24 13.61 -13.47
C GLY A 321 17.47 14.32 -14.05
N LYS A 322 18.33 13.58 -14.71
CA LYS A 322 19.49 14.14 -15.40
C LYS A 322 19.20 14.30 -16.88
N LYS A 323 18.87 15.53 -17.31
CA LYS A 323 18.52 15.85 -18.71
C LYS A 323 17.32 15.05 -19.24
N GLY A 324 16.33 14.79 -18.38
CA GLY A 324 15.12 14.03 -18.75
C GLY A 324 15.25 12.51 -18.63
N GLU A 325 16.31 12.00 -18.00
CA GLU A 325 16.49 10.57 -17.69
C GLU A 325 16.52 10.35 -16.17
N PRO A 326 15.90 9.27 -15.63
CA PRO A 326 15.92 8.98 -14.20
C PRO A 326 17.35 8.83 -13.65
N VAL A 327 17.56 9.25 -12.39
CA VAL A 327 18.83 9.05 -11.69
C VAL A 327 18.81 7.75 -10.87
N THR A 328 19.90 7.00 -10.89
CA THR A 328 20.07 5.83 -10.01
C THR A 328 20.60 6.28 -8.64
N THR A 329 21.66 7.07 -8.62
CA THR A 329 22.23 7.65 -7.40
C THR A 329 22.35 9.15 -7.57
N TYR A 330 21.98 9.91 -6.53
CA TYR A 330 22.04 11.38 -6.58
C TYR A 330 22.25 11.98 -5.19
N LYS A 331 22.53 13.29 -5.13
CA LYS A 331 22.60 14.05 -3.89
C LYS A 331 21.23 14.08 -3.23
N LYS A 332 21.18 13.94 -1.92
CA LYS A 332 19.94 14.11 -1.16
C LYS A 332 19.40 15.54 -1.27
N PRO A 333 18.07 15.73 -1.20
CA PRO A 333 17.46 17.04 -0.99
C PRO A 333 18.04 17.72 0.26
N LYS A 334 18.17 19.04 0.23
CA LYS A 334 18.49 19.80 1.43
C LYS A 334 17.39 19.62 2.47
N SER A 335 17.78 19.26 3.67
CA SER A 335 16.87 19.06 4.80
C SER A 335 17.56 19.31 6.12
N LEU A 336 16.80 19.51 7.19
CA LEU A 336 17.32 19.55 8.57
C LEU A 336 17.42 18.15 9.20
N GLY A 337 16.82 17.14 8.58
CA GLY A 337 16.79 15.76 9.07
C GLY A 337 17.88 14.91 8.45
N ASN A 338 18.67 14.22 9.28
CA ASN A 338 19.68 13.24 8.83
C ASN A 338 19.39 11.84 9.38
N THR A 339 18.16 11.59 9.81
CA THR A 339 17.82 10.30 10.42
C THR A 339 17.39 9.31 9.36
N ILE A 340 18.11 8.20 9.26
CA ILE A 340 17.75 7.09 8.39
C ILE A 340 16.57 6.36 9.00
N VAL A 341 15.43 6.38 8.31
CA VAL A 341 14.22 5.62 8.65
C VAL A 341 13.68 4.93 7.40
N ASN A 342 13.02 3.79 7.59
CA ASN A 342 12.40 3.02 6.53
C ASN A 342 11.00 2.56 6.96
N PRO A 343 10.12 2.18 6.03
CA PRO A 343 8.88 1.49 6.37
C PRO A 343 9.18 0.23 7.19
N VAL A 344 8.39 0.03 8.26
CA VAL A 344 8.53 -1.17 9.10
C VAL A 344 8.18 -2.41 8.30
N GLU A 345 8.89 -3.51 8.53
CA GLU A 345 8.68 -4.78 7.84
C GLU A 345 8.62 -5.98 8.79
N SER A 346 9.41 -5.99 9.87
CA SER A 346 9.36 -7.04 10.91
C SER A 346 8.35 -6.69 11.99
N ASP A 347 7.78 -7.70 12.68
CA ASP A 347 6.81 -7.49 13.75
C ASP A 347 6.96 -8.57 14.83
N GLU A 348 7.03 -8.15 16.08
CA GLU A 348 7.04 -9.02 17.25
C GLU A 348 5.64 -9.19 17.86
N PHE A 349 4.61 -8.57 17.28
CA PHE A 349 3.22 -8.58 17.72
C PHE A 349 2.98 -8.27 19.22
N ASN A 350 3.89 -7.55 19.83
CA ASN A 350 3.84 -7.14 21.25
C ASN A 350 2.98 -5.88 21.50
N SER A 351 2.48 -5.26 20.44
CA SER A 351 1.61 -4.09 20.51
C SER A 351 0.14 -4.49 20.62
N PRO A 352 -0.70 -3.73 21.35
CA PRO A 352 -2.15 -3.91 21.33
C PRO A 352 -2.79 -3.48 20.01
N THR A 353 -2.02 -2.91 19.09
CA THR A 353 -2.46 -2.49 17.77
C THR A 353 -1.67 -3.20 16.69
N MET A 354 -2.30 -3.47 15.57
CA MET A 354 -1.65 -4.03 14.38
C MET A 354 -0.59 -3.05 13.84
N GLY A 355 0.57 -3.56 13.46
CA GLY A 355 1.63 -2.75 12.82
C GLY A 355 1.16 -2.14 11.50
N LEU A 356 1.65 -0.93 11.17
CA LEU A 356 1.21 -0.18 9.99
C LEU A 356 1.66 -0.81 8.65
N GLN A 357 2.59 -1.76 8.65
CA GLN A 357 2.99 -2.52 7.46
C GLN A 357 1.92 -3.52 6.99
N TRP A 358 0.97 -3.86 7.83
CA TRP A 358 -0.02 -4.88 7.56
C TRP A 358 -1.27 -4.35 6.86
N GLN A 359 -1.75 -5.12 5.92
CA GLN A 359 -3.04 -4.90 5.26
C GLN A 359 -3.81 -6.22 5.13
N TRP A 360 -5.10 -6.15 5.31
CA TRP A 360 -6.02 -7.24 4.96
C TRP A 360 -6.26 -7.29 3.45
N HIS A 361 -6.57 -8.48 2.97
CA HIS A 361 -6.85 -8.72 1.55
C HIS A 361 -8.27 -8.30 1.12
N GLY A 362 -9.01 -7.64 1.97
CA GLY A 362 -10.34 -7.08 1.76
C GLY A 362 -10.72 -6.19 2.94
N ASN A 363 -11.95 -5.70 2.99
CA ASN A 363 -12.43 -4.93 4.13
C ASN A 363 -12.33 -5.73 5.42
N TYR A 364 -11.76 -5.12 6.44
CA TYR A 364 -11.51 -5.75 7.73
C TYR A 364 -12.81 -6.01 8.50
N ASP A 365 -12.91 -7.23 9.06
CA ASP A 365 -13.90 -7.62 10.08
C ASP A 365 -13.11 -8.14 11.30
N GLU A 366 -13.49 -7.74 12.50
CA GLU A 366 -12.83 -8.19 13.76
C GLU A 366 -12.78 -9.72 13.90
N LYS A 367 -13.70 -10.43 13.22
CA LYS A 367 -13.70 -11.90 13.13
C LYS A 367 -12.56 -12.47 12.27
N PHE A 368 -11.79 -11.64 11.57
CA PHE A 368 -10.62 -12.08 10.82
C PHE A 368 -9.44 -12.31 11.74
N GLY A 369 -9.19 -11.39 12.64
CA GLY A 369 -8.10 -11.50 13.60
C GLY A 369 -7.89 -10.24 14.42
N VAL A 370 -7.25 -10.43 15.58
CA VAL A 370 -6.99 -9.37 16.56
C VAL A 370 -5.68 -9.64 17.30
N PRO A 371 -4.99 -8.63 17.82
CA PRO A 371 -3.88 -8.81 18.74
C PRO A 371 -4.37 -9.47 20.04
N THR A 372 -3.49 -10.25 20.67
CA THR A 372 -3.78 -10.89 21.95
C THR A 372 -2.99 -10.23 23.08
N ALA A 373 -3.45 -10.39 24.32
CA ALA A 373 -2.71 -9.94 25.50
C ALA A 373 -1.42 -10.75 25.78
N PHE A 374 -1.17 -11.79 24.98
CA PHE A 374 -0.05 -12.72 25.16
C PHE A 374 1.13 -12.40 24.20
N GLY A 375 1.10 -11.26 23.50
CA GLY A 375 2.15 -10.88 22.55
C GLY A 375 2.10 -11.69 21.26
N THR A 376 0.91 -12.02 20.78
CA THR A 376 0.70 -12.68 19.48
C THR A 376 -0.41 -11.97 18.70
N PHE A 377 -0.45 -12.16 17.38
CA PHE A 377 -1.58 -11.76 16.56
C PHE A 377 -2.37 -13.01 16.15
N ARG A 378 -3.66 -13.05 16.51
CA ARG A 378 -4.54 -14.18 16.22
C ARG A 378 -5.30 -13.95 14.92
N ILE A 379 -5.27 -14.94 14.02
CA ILE A 379 -6.00 -14.95 12.75
C ILE A 379 -6.89 -16.18 12.73
N TYR A 380 -8.20 -15.97 12.76
CA TYR A 380 -9.19 -17.04 12.74
C TYR A 380 -9.32 -17.67 11.36
N THR A 381 -9.67 -18.97 11.32
CA THR A 381 -9.97 -19.64 10.04
C THR A 381 -11.18 -18.99 9.36
N TYR A 382 -11.03 -18.71 8.05
CA TYR A 382 -12.11 -18.22 7.20
C TYR A 382 -12.86 -19.40 6.56
N LYS A 383 -14.19 -19.37 6.63
CA LYS A 383 -15.03 -20.42 6.07
C LYS A 383 -15.06 -20.35 4.56
N LEU A 384 -14.43 -21.33 3.92
CA LEU A 384 -14.48 -21.44 2.46
C LEU A 384 -15.88 -21.85 2.00
N SER A 385 -16.30 -21.39 0.82
CA SER A 385 -17.53 -21.86 0.18
C SER A 385 -17.42 -23.33 -0.20
N LYS A 386 -18.54 -24.02 -0.42
CA LYS A 386 -18.51 -25.44 -0.82
C LYS A 386 -17.82 -25.68 -2.16
N ASP A 387 -17.89 -24.69 -3.03
CA ASP A 387 -17.35 -24.75 -4.42
C ASP A 387 -16.00 -24.04 -4.54
N TRP A 388 -15.35 -23.76 -3.41
CA TRP A 388 -14.03 -23.12 -3.42
C TRP A 388 -13.01 -23.93 -4.26
N LYS A 389 -12.13 -23.22 -4.93
CA LYS A 389 -11.08 -23.83 -5.75
C LYS A 389 -9.68 -23.39 -5.35
N ASN A 390 -9.58 -22.18 -4.81
CA ASN A 390 -8.33 -21.55 -4.43
C ASN A 390 -8.61 -20.42 -3.41
N PHE A 391 -7.57 -19.71 -2.98
CA PHE A 391 -7.66 -18.67 -1.93
C PHE A 391 -7.90 -17.26 -2.49
N TRP A 392 -8.17 -17.09 -3.80
CA TRP A 392 -8.34 -15.76 -4.40
C TRP A 392 -9.41 -14.92 -3.70
N GLU A 393 -10.52 -15.53 -3.32
CA GLU A 393 -11.65 -14.84 -2.67
C GLU A 393 -11.57 -14.81 -1.13
N VAL A 394 -10.42 -15.11 -0.53
CA VAL A 394 -10.24 -15.15 0.93
C VAL A 394 -9.85 -13.77 1.46
N PRO A 395 -10.73 -13.06 2.21
CA PRO A 395 -10.47 -11.68 2.63
C PRO A 395 -9.58 -11.57 3.87
N ASN A 396 -9.52 -12.60 4.73
CA ASN A 396 -8.82 -12.58 6.01
C ASN A 396 -7.33 -12.92 5.92
N MET A 397 -6.71 -12.76 4.76
CA MET A 397 -5.26 -12.82 4.66
C MET A 397 -4.65 -11.53 5.20
N LEU A 398 -3.76 -11.67 6.18
CA LEU A 398 -2.99 -10.55 6.74
C LEU A 398 -1.64 -10.48 6.03
N LEU A 399 -1.47 -9.49 5.16
CA LEU A 399 -0.38 -9.43 4.20
C LEU A 399 0.41 -8.13 4.31
N GLN A 400 1.67 -8.17 3.91
CA GLN A 400 2.49 -6.98 3.70
C GLN A 400 3.20 -7.02 2.34
N LYS A 401 3.67 -5.86 1.90
CA LYS A 401 4.38 -5.67 0.62
C LYS A 401 5.78 -6.29 0.69
N THR A 402 6.29 -6.76 -0.46
CA THR A 402 7.69 -7.18 -0.57
C THR A 402 8.62 -5.97 -0.38
N PRO A 403 9.59 -6.02 0.56
CA PRO A 403 10.39 -4.84 0.93
C PRO A 403 11.68 -4.69 0.13
N ALA A 404 12.05 -5.68 -0.68
CA ALA A 404 13.28 -5.70 -1.47
C ALA A 404 13.24 -6.78 -2.56
N ASP A 405 14.23 -6.78 -3.46
CA ASP A 405 14.37 -7.77 -4.54
C ASP A 405 14.84 -9.14 -4.02
N ALA A 406 15.53 -9.15 -2.86
CA ALA A 406 15.98 -10.36 -2.19
C ALA A 406 15.86 -10.21 -0.67
N PHE A 407 15.17 -11.15 -0.03
CA PHE A 407 14.96 -11.14 1.43
C PHE A 407 14.53 -12.51 1.93
N THR A 408 14.65 -12.70 3.24
CA THR A 408 14.17 -13.91 3.94
C THR A 408 13.16 -13.50 5.00
N VAL A 409 12.00 -14.12 4.98
CA VAL A 409 10.95 -14.04 6.01
C VAL A 409 11.04 -15.26 6.88
N THR A 410 11.13 -15.10 8.19
CA THR A 410 11.00 -16.18 9.16
C THR A 410 9.94 -15.82 10.18
N THR A 411 9.05 -16.75 10.47
CA THR A 411 7.99 -16.56 11.47
C THR A 411 7.90 -17.76 12.40
N LYS A 412 7.53 -17.51 13.65
CA LYS A 412 7.07 -18.52 14.58
C LYS A 412 5.56 -18.39 14.73
N LEU A 413 4.86 -19.49 14.60
CA LEU A 413 3.41 -19.52 14.77
C LEU A 413 2.94 -20.76 15.52
N ARG A 414 1.78 -20.64 16.15
CA ARG A 414 1.00 -21.76 16.67
C ARG A 414 -0.28 -21.87 15.85
N PHE A 415 -0.51 -23.02 15.24
CA PHE A 415 -1.78 -23.34 14.63
C PHE A 415 -2.65 -24.15 15.59
N THR A 416 -3.84 -23.64 15.91
CA THR A 416 -4.84 -24.33 16.72
C THR A 416 -5.99 -24.76 15.85
N SER A 417 -6.28 -26.05 15.83
CA SER A 417 -7.37 -26.62 15.05
C SER A 417 -8.44 -27.28 15.93
N LYS A 418 -9.71 -27.05 15.57
CA LYS A 418 -10.91 -27.63 16.19
C LYS A 418 -11.53 -28.75 15.33
N ALA A 419 -11.20 -28.82 14.03
CA ALA A 419 -11.81 -29.76 13.10
C ALA A 419 -10.85 -30.12 11.94
N ASP A 420 -11.11 -31.26 11.30
CA ASP A 420 -10.39 -31.68 10.10
C ASP A 420 -10.54 -30.67 8.96
N GLY A 421 -9.49 -30.57 8.13
CA GLY A 421 -9.47 -29.69 6.98
C GLY A 421 -9.21 -28.22 7.30
N GLN A 422 -9.11 -27.84 8.59
CA GLN A 422 -8.63 -26.51 8.97
C GLN A 422 -7.12 -26.41 8.69
N MET A 423 -6.69 -25.28 8.12
CA MET A 423 -5.30 -25.04 7.76
C MET A 423 -4.91 -23.58 7.92
N GLY A 424 -3.62 -23.36 8.23
CA GLY A 424 -3.07 -22.01 8.37
C GLY A 424 -1.56 -21.99 8.21
N GLY A 425 -1.01 -20.86 7.80
CA GLY A 425 0.43 -20.72 7.58
C GLY A 425 0.85 -19.46 6.84
N LEU A 426 1.99 -19.54 6.17
CA LEU A 426 2.67 -18.47 5.47
C LEU A 426 2.39 -18.55 3.96
N ILE A 427 1.99 -17.44 3.34
CA ILE A 427 1.65 -17.34 1.92
C ILE A 427 2.47 -16.26 1.21
N MET A 428 2.79 -16.48 -0.07
CA MET A 428 3.13 -15.45 -1.05
C MET A 428 1.96 -15.36 -2.04
N MET A 429 1.22 -14.27 -2.02
CA MET A 429 -0.05 -14.06 -2.73
C MET A 429 0.12 -13.13 -3.92
N GLY A 430 -0.42 -13.54 -5.06
CA GLY A 430 -0.54 -12.79 -6.31
C GLY A 430 -1.55 -13.46 -7.23
N LEU A 431 -1.53 -13.15 -8.52
CA LEU A 431 -2.34 -13.86 -9.56
C LEU A 431 -2.02 -15.35 -9.59
N ASP A 432 -0.77 -15.68 -9.34
CA ASP A 432 -0.30 -17.01 -8.94
C ASP A 432 0.14 -16.93 -7.47
N TYR A 433 -0.06 -17.97 -6.68
CA TYR A 433 0.38 -17.99 -5.29
C TYR A 433 0.95 -19.34 -4.85
N ALA A 434 1.74 -19.29 -3.79
CA ALA A 434 2.16 -20.48 -3.06
C ALA A 434 2.09 -20.22 -1.54
N ALA A 435 1.75 -21.25 -0.77
CA ALA A 435 1.69 -21.19 0.69
C ALA A 435 2.32 -22.45 1.31
N LEU A 436 2.95 -22.28 2.46
CA LEU A 436 3.36 -23.38 3.32
C LEU A 436 2.47 -23.37 4.56
N MET A 437 1.65 -24.41 4.73
CA MET A 437 0.56 -24.43 5.72
C MET A 437 0.59 -25.70 6.55
N VAL A 438 0.11 -25.59 7.78
CA VAL A 438 -0.22 -26.73 8.66
C VAL A 438 -1.70 -27.02 8.48
N LYS A 439 -2.04 -28.27 8.12
CA LYS A 439 -3.41 -28.75 7.88
C LYS A 439 -3.74 -29.90 8.83
N ARG A 440 -4.88 -29.81 9.54
CA ARG A 440 -5.34 -30.93 10.35
C ARG A 440 -5.84 -32.08 9.49
N THR A 441 -5.46 -33.31 9.85
CA THR A 441 -5.92 -34.56 9.25
C THR A 441 -6.08 -35.60 10.36
N GLY A 442 -7.31 -35.84 10.80
CA GLY A 442 -7.60 -36.71 11.94
C GLY A 442 -7.00 -36.21 13.26
N SER A 443 -6.12 -37.02 13.86
CA SER A 443 -5.41 -36.70 15.10
C SER A 443 -4.03 -36.08 14.88
N GLU A 444 -3.62 -35.88 13.63
CA GLU A 444 -2.29 -35.39 13.25
C GLU A 444 -2.39 -34.10 12.42
N PHE A 445 -1.23 -33.52 12.14
CA PHE A 445 -1.10 -32.43 11.18
C PHE A 445 -0.28 -32.86 9.97
N GLN A 446 -0.64 -32.35 8.82
CA GLN A 446 0.18 -32.37 7.62
C GLN A 446 0.75 -30.98 7.37
N LEU A 447 2.07 -30.89 7.18
CA LEU A 447 2.69 -29.73 6.56
C LEU A 447 2.50 -29.87 5.05
N ILE A 448 1.84 -28.92 4.42
CA ILE A 448 1.54 -28.95 3.00
C ILE A 448 2.11 -27.72 2.30
N GLN A 449 2.62 -27.90 1.09
CA GLN A 449 2.79 -26.81 0.15
C GLN A 449 1.54 -26.72 -0.72
N THR A 450 0.91 -25.56 -0.74
CA THR A 450 -0.22 -25.26 -1.61
C THR A 450 0.23 -24.33 -2.72
N THR A 451 -0.11 -24.63 -3.98
CA THR A 451 0.20 -23.77 -5.13
C THR A 451 -1.02 -23.58 -6.02
N CYS A 452 -1.15 -22.40 -6.60
CA CYS A 452 -2.18 -22.11 -7.59
C CYS A 452 -1.63 -21.18 -8.68
N THR A 453 -1.80 -21.54 -9.93
CA THR A 453 -1.53 -20.67 -11.07
C THR A 453 -2.84 -20.15 -11.64
N ALA A 454 -2.89 -18.87 -12.03
CA ALA A 454 -4.09 -18.20 -12.51
C ALA A 454 -5.29 -18.34 -11.53
N ALA A 455 -5.05 -18.01 -10.27
CA ALA A 455 -6.07 -18.05 -9.22
C ALA A 455 -7.25 -17.12 -9.54
N ASP A 456 -6.97 -15.97 -10.16
CA ASP A 456 -7.95 -15.01 -10.66
C ASP A 456 -8.88 -15.56 -11.75
N LYS A 457 -8.50 -16.66 -12.42
CA LYS A 457 -9.31 -17.37 -13.41
C LYS A 457 -10.08 -18.55 -12.80
N GLY A 458 -10.07 -18.69 -11.47
CA GLY A 458 -10.76 -19.76 -10.75
C GLY A 458 -10.17 -21.15 -10.99
N LYS A 459 -8.86 -21.25 -11.32
CA LYS A 459 -8.18 -22.55 -11.35
C LYS A 459 -8.07 -23.12 -9.94
N ALA A 460 -8.19 -24.43 -9.84
CA ALA A 460 -8.04 -25.14 -8.57
C ALA A 460 -6.56 -25.11 -8.12
N GLN A 461 -6.35 -24.96 -6.81
CA GLN A 461 -5.03 -25.13 -6.21
C GLN A 461 -4.63 -26.61 -6.15
N THR A 462 -3.34 -26.84 -6.02
CA THR A 462 -2.76 -28.17 -5.73
C THR A 462 -2.15 -28.17 -4.34
N GLU A 463 -2.22 -29.31 -3.66
CA GLU A 463 -1.62 -29.51 -2.34
C GLU A 463 -0.60 -30.66 -2.41
N THR A 464 0.60 -30.43 -1.92
CA THR A 464 1.67 -31.43 -1.80
C THR A 464 2.01 -31.61 -0.34
N VAL A 465 1.89 -32.82 0.19
CA VAL A 465 2.27 -33.15 1.58
C VAL A 465 3.79 -33.21 1.67
N ILE A 466 4.35 -32.39 2.57
CA ILE A 466 5.79 -32.27 2.83
C ILE A 466 6.20 -33.16 4.02
N ALA A 467 5.39 -33.16 5.07
CA ALA A 467 5.63 -33.93 6.27
C ALA A 467 4.33 -34.19 7.04
N THR A 468 4.33 -35.25 7.83
CA THR A 468 3.32 -35.51 8.86
C THR A 468 3.90 -35.16 10.21
N LEU A 469 3.15 -34.36 11.00
CA LEU A 469 3.57 -33.81 12.29
C LEU A 469 2.63 -34.33 13.37
N LYS A 470 3.20 -34.73 14.51
CA LYS A 470 2.39 -34.99 15.70
C LYS A 470 2.08 -33.69 16.41
N PRO A 471 0.85 -33.49 16.91
CA PRO A 471 0.51 -32.27 17.64
C PRO A 471 1.49 -31.99 18.77
N THR A 472 1.92 -30.75 18.91
CA THR A 472 2.76 -30.28 20.03
C THR A 472 2.00 -30.41 21.35
N SER A 473 0.69 -30.13 21.34
CA SER A 473 -0.18 -30.30 22.50
C SER A 473 -1.63 -30.54 22.10
N VAL A 474 -2.38 -31.11 23.05
CA VAL A 474 -3.81 -31.32 22.93
C VAL A 474 -4.47 -30.66 24.14
N ASP A 475 -5.35 -29.72 23.89
CA ASP A 475 -6.18 -29.12 24.95
C ASP A 475 -7.33 -30.07 25.30
N LYS A 476 -7.25 -30.66 26.50
CA LYS A 476 -8.27 -31.59 27.01
C LYS A 476 -9.31 -30.92 27.92
N THR A 477 -9.13 -29.64 28.22
CA THR A 477 -9.97 -28.90 29.19
C THR A 477 -11.11 -28.16 28.50
N ASP A 478 -11.06 -27.94 27.19
CA ASP A 478 -12.10 -27.29 26.43
C ASP A 478 -13.26 -28.26 26.13
N TYR A 479 -14.47 -27.74 26.08
CA TYR A 479 -15.69 -28.48 25.70
C TYR A 479 -15.56 -29.13 24.31
N LYS A 480 -14.80 -28.48 23.41
CA LYS A 480 -14.35 -29.04 22.13
C LYS A 480 -12.83 -28.95 22.07
N PRO A 481 -12.12 -30.05 22.35
CA PRO A 481 -10.66 -30.06 22.40
C PRO A 481 -10.02 -29.56 21.12
N GLY A 482 -9.11 -28.60 21.25
CA GLY A 482 -8.22 -28.16 20.17
C GLY A 482 -6.94 -28.95 20.17
N ILE A 483 -6.36 -29.17 18.99
CA ILE A 483 -5.00 -29.66 18.87
C ILE A 483 -4.11 -28.54 18.30
N HIS A 484 -2.89 -28.47 18.80
CA HIS A 484 -1.96 -27.37 18.50
C HIS A 484 -0.68 -27.88 17.88
N GLU A 485 -0.18 -27.13 16.90
CA GLU A 485 1.17 -27.33 16.36
C GLU A 485 1.96 -26.02 16.42
N ASP A 486 3.09 -26.05 17.11
CA ASP A 486 4.07 -24.96 17.15
C ASP A 486 5.11 -25.18 16.06
N ILE A 487 5.30 -24.21 15.18
CA ILE A 487 6.18 -24.37 14.02
C ILE A 487 6.84 -23.05 13.63
N PHE A 488 8.01 -23.17 13.04
CA PHE A 488 8.70 -22.07 12.38
C PHE A 488 8.62 -22.27 10.87
N LEU A 489 8.11 -21.26 10.18
CA LEU A 489 8.04 -21.23 8.72
C LEU A 489 8.99 -20.18 8.18
N ARG A 490 9.57 -20.47 7.03
CA ARG A 490 10.48 -19.58 6.33
C ARG A 490 10.11 -19.49 4.86
N LEU A 491 10.22 -18.28 4.31
CA LEU A 491 10.07 -17.95 2.91
C LEU A 491 11.29 -17.12 2.50
N THR A 492 11.96 -17.51 1.42
CA THR A 492 13.09 -16.76 0.86
C THR A 492 12.74 -16.31 -0.56
N VAL A 493 12.90 -15.03 -0.84
CA VAL A 493 12.71 -14.43 -2.18
C VAL A 493 14.06 -14.05 -2.76
N LYS A 494 14.27 -14.38 -4.01
CA LYS A 494 15.38 -13.88 -4.84
C LYS A 494 15.01 -14.02 -6.32
N ASP A 495 15.19 -12.98 -7.11
CA ASP A 495 14.90 -12.96 -8.55
C ASP A 495 13.48 -13.46 -8.86
N SER A 496 12.48 -12.94 -8.13
CA SER A 496 11.07 -13.36 -8.16
C SER A 496 10.81 -14.84 -7.84
N LYS A 497 11.82 -15.57 -7.41
CA LYS A 497 11.73 -16.97 -7.02
C LYS A 497 11.57 -17.10 -5.52
N VAL A 498 10.53 -17.82 -5.11
CA VAL A 498 10.17 -18.09 -3.72
C VAL A 498 10.54 -19.53 -3.39
N LYS A 499 11.19 -19.73 -2.24
CA LYS A 499 11.44 -21.04 -1.65
C LYS A 499 10.93 -21.07 -0.22
N PHE A 500 10.32 -22.17 0.17
CA PHE A 500 9.87 -22.39 1.53
C PHE A 500 10.81 -23.32 2.29
N ALA A 501 10.85 -23.13 3.61
CA ALA A 501 11.49 -24.04 4.54
C ALA A 501 10.72 -24.03 5.88
N TRP A 502 10.92 -25.04 6.69
CA TRP A 502 10.28 -25.19 8.00
C TRP A 502 11.21 -25.77 9.05
N SER A 503 10.85 -25.55 10.32
CA SER A 503 11.56 -26.11 11.47
C SER A 503 10.61 -26.28 12.65
N GLN A 504 10.83 -27.29 13.50
CA GLN A 504 10.14 -27.45 14.78
C GLN A 504 10.90 -26.79 15.94
N ASP A 505 12.21 -26.58 15.80
CA ASP A 505 13.06 -26.05 16.88
C ASP A 505 13.54 -24.60 16.62
N GLY A 506 13.24 -24.05 15.44
CA GLY A 506 13.68 -22.72 15.01
C GLY A 506 15.17 -22.62 14.67
N ARG A 507 15.92 -23.72 14.75
CA ARG A 507 17.38 -23.75 14.52
C ARG A 507 17.74 -24.45 13.22
N LYS A 508 17.20 -25.64 12.99
CA LYS A 508 17.46 -26.43 11.78
C LYS A 508 16.26 -26.36 10.85
N PHE A 509 16.40 -25.66 9.76
CA PHE A 509 15.38 -25.55 8.71
C PHE A 509 15.59 -26.62 7.64
N LYS A 510 14.49 -27.23 7.20
CA LYS A 510 14.41 -28.18 6.09
C LYS A 510 13.68 -27.49 4.94
N ASP A 511 14.15 -27.67 3.72
CA ASP A 511 13.43 -27.19 2.53
C ASP A 511 12.04 -27.84 2.44
N ALA A 512 11.06 -27.09 1.95
CA ALA A 512 9.66 -27.52 1.87
C ALA A 512 9.11 -27.28 0.47
N GLY A 513 8.88 -28.37 -0.25
CA GLY A 513 8.27 -28.37 -1.58
C GLY A 513 9.14 -27.75 -2.68
N ASP A 514 8.48 -27.43 -3.77
CA ASP A 514 9.12 -26.88 -4.97
C ASP A 514 9.25 -25.36 -4.89
N ALA A 515 10.25 -24.83 -5.58
CA ALA A 515 10.39 -23.40 -5.76
C ALA A 515 9.27 -22.86 -6.66
N PHE A 516 8.79 -21.68 -6.31
CA PHE A 516 7.67 -21.00 -6.96
C PHE A 516 8.12 -19.65 -7.53
N HIS A 517 7.63 -19.28 -8.73
CA HIS A 517 7.82 -17.92 -9.26
C HIS A 517 6.61 -17.08 -8.88
N MET A 518 6.82 -16.04 -8.07
CA MET A 518 5.77 -15.11 -7.69
C MET A 518 5.35 -14.25 -8.87
N LYS A 519 4.08 -13.88 -8.90
CA LYS A 519 3.49 -12.90 -9.82
C LYS A 519 2.84 -11.78 -9.03
N GLU A 520 2.70 -10.66 -9.70
CA GLU A 520 1.90 -9.54 -9.21
C GLU A 520 0.46 -9.96 -8.87
N GLY A 521 -0.22 -9.18 -8.05
CA GLY A 521 -1.66 -9.22 -7.89
C GLY A 521 -2.37 -8.37 -8.95
N LYS A 522 -3.67 -8.10 -8.76
CA LYS A 522 -4.41 -7.24 -9.68
C LYS A 522 -4.09 -5.77 -9.39
N TRP A 523 -3.23 -5.17 -10.21
CA TRP A 523 -2.69 -3.81 -10.09
C TRP A 523 -1.77 -3.57 -8.86
N ILE A 524 -1.42 -4.59 -8.11
CA ILE A 524 -0.54 -4.53 -6.94
C ILE A 524 0.61 -5.53 -7.10
N GLY A 525 1.72 -5.32 -6.41
CA GLY A 525 2.78 -6.32 -6.28
C GLY A 525 2.31 -7.56 -5.50
N ALA A 526 3.07 -8.64 -5.59
CA ALA A 526 2.89 -9.78 -4.71
C ALA A 526 3.05 -9.35 -3.25
N LYS A 527 2.27 -9.97 -2.37
CA LYS A 527 2.31 -9.74 -0.93
C LYS A 527 2.56 -11.05 -0.19
N PHE A 528 3.23 -10.98 0.94
CA PHE A 528 3.42 -12.15 1.80
C PHE A 528 2.81 -11.92 3.18
N GLY A 529 2.49 -13.01 3.86
CA GLY A 529 1.92 -12.95 5.20
C GLY A 529 1.18 -14.21 5.58
N PHE A 530 0.11 -14.06 6.33
CA PHE A 530 -0.61 -15.17 6.93
C PHE A 530 -1.94 -15.42 6.25
N VAL A 531 -2.28 -16.71 6.16
CA VAL A 531 -3.59 -17.20 5.73
C VAL A 531 -4.10 -18.27 6.70
N SER A 532 -5.38 -18.25 7.03
CA SER A 532 -6.02 -19.27 7.87
C SER A 532 -7.43 -19.53 7.36
N VAL A 533 -7.72 -20.79 7.00
CA VAL A 533 -8.98 -21.17 6.34
C VAL A 533 -9.52 -22.51 6.85
N GLU A 534 -10.80 -22.75 6.62
CA GLU A 534 -11.49 -24.01 6.95
C GLU A 534 -12.42 -24.45 5.82
N THR A 535 -12.42 -25.75 5.54
CA THR A 535 -13.21 -26.38 4.47
C THR A 535 -14.58 -26.86 4.94
N ASP A 536 -14.78 -27.08 6.25
CA ASP A 536 -16.09 -27.42 6.82
C ASP A 536 -16.75 -26.17 7.46
N PRO A 537 -17.74 -25.56 6.80
CA PRO A 537 -18.36 -24.33 7.29
C PRO A 537 -19.23 -24.52 8.57
N LYS A 538 -19.39 -25.75 9.04
CA LYS A 538 -20.18 -26.06 10.24
C LYS A 538 -19.35 -26.25 11.50
N CYS A 539 -18.02 -26.35 11.36
CA CYS A 539 -17.15 -26.53 12.50
C CYS A 539 -16.90 -25.22 13.28
N ASP A 540 -16.40 -25.35 14.51
CA ASP A 540 -15.85 -24.21 15.23
C ASP A 540 -14.54 -23.75 14.59
N ARG A 541 -14.29 -22.45 14.60
CA ARG A 541 -13.06 -21.89 13.99
C ARG A 541 -11.80 -22.35 14.72
N GLY A 542 -10.81 -22.76 13.94
CA GLY A 542 -9.42 -22.78 14.36
C GLY A 542 -8.79 -21.39 14.20
N TRP A 543 -7.48 -21.28 14.48
CA TRP A 543 -6.75 -20.02 14.32
C TRP A 543 -5.24 -20.23 14.21
N VAL A 544 -4.57 -19.25 13.66
CA VAL A 544 -3.12 -19.05 13.74
C VAL A 544 -2.85 -17.98 14.79
N ASP A 545 -1.99 -18.24 15.74
CA ASP A 545 -1.35 -17.26 16.62
C ASP A 545 0.07 -17.00 16.06
N ALA A 546 0.29 -15.86 15.43
CA ALA A 546 1.61 -15.43 15.00
C ALA A 546 2.34 -14.79 16.19
N ASP A 547 3.48 -15.38 16.60
CA ASP A 547 4.31 -14.90 17.71
C ASP A 547 5.19 -13.73 17.24
N TRP A 548 5.86 -13.91 16.11
CA TRP A 548 6.64 -12.87 15.45
C TRP A 548 6.87 -13.21 13.98
N ILE A 549 7.21 -12.18 13.20
CA ILE A 549 7.72 -12.29 11.84
C ILE A 549 8.94 -11.38 11.68
N ARG A 550 10.03 -11.91 11.15
CA ARG A 550 11.29 -11.19 10.97
C ARG A 550 11.75 -11.29 9.54
N ILE A 551 12.08 -10.13 8.98
CA ILE A 551 12.62 -10.00 7.64
C ILE A 551 14.10 -9.64 7.76
N THR A 552 14.95 -10.42 7.08
CA THR A 552 16.41 -10.28 7.13
C THR A 552 16.99 -10.34 5.73
N GLN A 553 18.19 -9.81 5.57
CA GLN A 553 18.99 -10.12 4.38
C GLN A 553 19.26 -11.63 4.34
N LYS A 554 19.43 -12.15 3.13
CA LYS A 554 19.74 -13.56 2.89
C LYS A 554 21.18 -13.87 3.33
#